data_9785f126fb78b12b934c102bfea8650b
#
_entry.id   9785f126fb78b12b934c102bfea8650b
#
_cell.length_a   1.000
_cell.length_b   1.000
_cell.length_c   1.000
_cell.angle_alpha   90.00
_cell.angle_beta   90.00
_cell.angle_gamma   90.00
#
_symmetry.space_group_name_H-M   'P 1'
#
loop_
_entity.id
_entity.type
_entity.pdbx_description
1 polymer ?
#
loop_
_entity_poly.entity_id
_entity_poly.type
_entity_poly.pdbx_seq_one_letter_code
_entity_poly.pdbx_strand_id
1 'polypeptide(L)'
;MLQIDRIHQYYGGSHILRGVSLQARAGEITVVLGRNGVGKTTLLKALMGLVPVRSGQILLDGVAITQASPYERARAGIGYVPQGREIFARLTVHENLLMGQATKKAGTPLAPQLFELFPVLEQMLNRRGGDLSGGQQQQLAIARALASSPRLLVLDEPTEGIQPNIIKDIGRVLKKLAREGLDGQPIAVLLVEQYYDFAEELADQYLVMERGEVVASGPGAEMQARGIRELVAI
;
A
#
# COMPACT_ATOMS: atom_id res chain seq x y z
N MET A 1 -12.99 -5.56 6.87
CA MET A 1 -11.82 -4.69 6.77
C MET A 1 -12.05 -3.65 5.67
N LEU A 2 -11.30 -3.57 4.56
CA LEU A 2 -11.63 -2.69 3.43
C LEU A 2 -12.65 -3.34 2.50
N GLN A 3 -13.64 -2.57 2.07
CA GLN A 3 -14.55 -2.94 1.01
C GLN A 3 -14.74 -1.74 0.08
N ILE A 4 -14.49 -1.94 -1.21
CA ILE A 4 -14.77 -0.97 -2.27
C ILE A 4 -15.88 -1.59 -3.13
N ASP A 5 -16.98 -0.85 -3.34
CA ASP A 5 -18.11 -1.30 -4.13
C ASP A 5 -18.38 -0.34 -5.28
N ARG A 6 -18.17 -0.82 -6.51
CA ARG A 6 -18.46 -0.19 -7.80
C ARG A 6 -18.13 1.29 -7.86
N ILE A 7 -16.90 1.65 -7.48
CA ILE A 7 -16.48 3.05 -7.55
C ILE A 7 -16.22 3.50 -8.98
N HIS A 8 -16.67 4.71 -9.27
CA HIS A 8 -16.41 5.42 -10.51
C HIS A 8 -15.64 6.70 -10.23
N GLN A 9 -14.57 6.94 -10.98
CA GLN A 9 -13.73 8.13 -10.84
C GLN A 9 -13.45 8.73 -12.22
N TYR A 10 -13.38 10.04 -12.27
CA TYR A 10 -13.18 10.82 -13.49
C TYR A 10 -12.13 11.91 -13.27
N TYR A 11 -11.29 12.15 -14.29
CA TYR A 11 -10.52 13.38 -14.42
C TYR A 11 -11.14 14.21 -15.54
N GLY A 12 -11.83 15.29 -15.19
CA GLY A 12 -12.64 16.04 -16.15
C GLY A 12 -13.68 15.13 -16.85
N GLY A 13 -13.59 15.01 -18.16
CA GLY A 13 -14.44 14.11 -18.95
C GLY A 13 -13.93 12.67 -19.07
N SER A 14 -12.71 12.38 -18.62
CA SER A 14 -12.10 11.06 -18.77
C SER A 14 -12.51 10.11 -17.65
N HIS A 15 -13.20 9.02 -17.98
CA HIS A 15 -13.65 7.99 -17.05
C HIS A 15 -12.49 7.01 -16.78
N ILE A 16 -11.89 7.10 -15.60
CA ILE A 16 -10.68 6.35 -15.25
C ILE A 16 -11.01 5.06 -14.49
N LEU A 17 -11.84 5.12 -13.44
CA LEU A 17 -12.31 3.91 -12.75
C LEU A 17 -13.77 3.66 -13.12
N ARG A 18 -14.07 2.42 -13.54
CA ARG A 18 -15.33 2.03 -14.16
C ARG A 18 -15.99 0.90 -13.38
N GLY A 19 -16.55 1.23 -12.21
CA GLY A 19 -17.24 0.26 -11.36
C GLY A 19 -16.29 -0.71 -10.64
N VAL A 20 -15.12 -0.24 -10.24
CA VAL A 20 -14.12 -1.07 -9.55
C VAL A 20 -14.65 -1.50 -8.18
N SER A 21 -14.59 -2.81 -7.94
CA SER A 21 -14.93 -3.43 -6.63
C SER A 21 -13.76 -4.32 -6.17
N LEU A 22 -13.44 -4.25 -4.87
CA LEU A 22 -12.47 -5.12 -4.24
C LEU A 22 -12.71 -5.23 -2.72
N GLN A 23 -12.09 -6.23 -2.13
CA GLN A 23 -12.01 -6.39 -0.67
C GLN A 23 -10.55 -6.63 -0.27
N ALA A 24 -10.15 -6.11 0.90
CA ALA A 24 -8.89 -6.48 1.55
C ALA A 24 -9.20 -6.83 3.02
N ARG A 25 -8.75 -8.00 3.46
CA ARG A 25 -9.04 -8.55 4.78
C ARG A 25 -7.81 -8.51 5.67
N ALA A 26 -8.02 -8.35 6.97
CA ALA A 26 -6.93 -8.51 7.93
C ALA A 26 -6.35 -9.92 7.83
N GLY A 27 -5.03 -10.02 7.91
CA GLY A 27 -4.33 -11.30 7.74
C GLY A 27 -4.02 -11.67 6.29
N GLU A 28 -4.47 -10.88 5.31
CA GLU A 28 -4.30 -11.18 3.88
C GLU A 28 -3.55 -10.06 3.14
N ILE A 29 -2.81 -10.46 2.11
CA ILE A 29 -2.26 -9.55 1.10
C ILE A 29 -3.13 -9.65 -0.14
N THR A 30 -3.82 -8.55 -0.46
CA THR A 30 -4.59 -8.39 -1.69
C THR A 30 -3.75 -7.63 -2.70
N VAL A 31 -3.47 -8.25 -3.85
CA VAL A 31 -2.65 -7.63 -4.90
C VAL A 31 -3.53 -7.15 -6.05
N VAL A 32 -3.30 -5.92 -6.50
CA VAL A 32 -3.91 -5.35 -7.71
C VAL A 32 -2.84 -5.26 -8.79
N LEU A 33 -2.98 -6.07 -9.81
CA LEU A 33 -2.09 -6.14 -10.96
C LEU A 33 -2.66 -5.38 -12.16
N GLY A 34 -1.79 -4.96 -13.05
CA GLY A 34 -2.15 -4.35 -14.32
C GLY A 34 -1.04 -3.49 -14.89
N ARG A 35 -1.14 -3.18 -16.17
CA ARG A 35 -0.17 -2.35 -16.89
C ARG A 35 -0.17 -0.90 -16.40
N ASN A 36 0.82 -0.13 -16.84
CA ASN A 36 0.83 1.32 -16.62
C ASN A 36 -0.39 1.99 -17.28
N GLY A 37 -0.96 2.98 -16.56
CA GLY A 37 -2.09 3.76 -17.08
C GLY A 37 -3.46 3.09 -16.99
N VAL A 38 -3.60 1.86 -16.45
CA VAL A 38 -4.91 1.18 -16.34
C VAL A 38 -5.78 1.70 -15.19
N GLY A 39 -5.25 2.58 -14.32
CA GLY A 39 -6.01 3.20 -13.22
C GLY A 39 -5.61 2.75 -11.82
N LYS A 40 -4.56 1.92 -11.63
CA LYS A 40 -4.13 1.41 -10.31
C LYS A 40 -3.85 2.53 -9.30
N THR A 41 -2.95 3.47 -9.63
CA THR A 41 -2.63 4.64 -8.77
C THR A 41 -3.87 5.51 -8.53
N THR A 42 -4.77 5.63 -9.53
CA THR A 42 -6.04 6.36 -9.35
C THR A 42 -6.95 5.67 -8.35
N LEU A 43 -7.01 4.34 -8.35
CA LEU A 43 -7.71 3.54 -7.35
C LEU A 43 -7.19 3.84 -5.94
N LEU A 44 -5.87 3.84 -5.76
CA LEU A 44 -5.27 4.17 -4.47
C LEU A 44 -5.50 5.63 -4.06
N LYS A 45 -5.39 6.57 -5.00
CA LYS A 45 -5.71 7.99 -4.74
C LYS A 45 -7.19 8.17 -4.34
N ALA A 46 -8.11 7.45 -4.98
CA ALA A 46 -9.52 7.44 -4.60
C ALA A 46 -9.73 6.83 -3.21
N LEU A 47 -9.06 5.71 -2.90
CA LEU A 47 -9.07 5.10 -1.56
C LEU A 47 -8.50 6.05 -0.50
N MET A 48 -7.49 6.84 -0.81
CA MET A 48 -6.89 7.81 0.12
C MET A 48 -7.65 9.15 0.19
N GLY A 49 -8.69 9.36 -0.63
CA GLY A 49 -9.43 10.61 -0.67
C GLY A 49 -8.70 11.76 -1.34
N LEU A 50 -7.62 11.47 -2.07
CA LEU A 50 -6.83 12.45 -2.82
C LEU A 50 -7.52 12.86 -4.14
N VAL A 51 -8.43 12.02 -4.64
CA VAL A 51 -9.30 12.31 -5.77
C VAL A 51 -10.73 11.90 -5.42
N PRO A 52 -11.75 12.66 -5.91
CA PRO A 52 -13.14 12.38 -5.58
C PRO A 52 -13.65 11.10 -6.27
N VAL A 53 -14.47 10.33 -5.56
CA VAL A 53 -15.27 9.24 -6.09
C VAL A 53 -16.62 9.80 -6.55
N ARG A 54 -16.98 9.59 -7.82
CA ARG A 54 -18.23 10.10 -8.38
C ARG A 54 -19.46 9.29 -7.94
N SER A 55 -19.31 7.98 -7.86
CA SER A 55 -20.33 7.05 -7.40
C SER A 55 -19.69 5.76 -6.91
N GLY A 56 -20.44 4.94 -6.19
CA GLY A 56 -19.94 3.78 -5.48
C GLY A 56 -19.62 4.11 -4.02
N GLN A 57 -19.08 3.14 -3.30
CA GLN A 57 -18.87 3.25 -1.86
C GLN A 57 -17.52 2.67 -1.45
N ILE A 58 -16.89 3.28 -0.45
CA ILE A 58 -15.70 2.76 0.23
C ILE A 58 -16.04 2.63 1.71
N LEU A 59 -15.87 1.42 2.24
CA LEU A 59 -16.10 1.10 3.64
C LEU A 59 -14.79 0.59 4.27
N LEU A 60 -14.52 1.04 5.49
CA LEU A 60 -13.45 0.51 6.33
C LEU A 60 -14.10 0.02 7.64
N ASP A 61 -13.99 -1.28 7.92
CA ASP A 61 -14.69 -1.95 9.04
C ASP A 61 -16.21 -1.64 9.12
N GLY A 62 -16.86 -1.60 7.96
CA GLY A 62 -18.29 -1.29 7.86
C GLY A 62 -18.62 0.20 7.95
N VAL A 63 -17.67 1.07 8.23
CA VAL A 63 -17.85 2.52 8.28
C VAL A 63 -17.58 3.13 6.91
N ALA A 64 -18.53 3.93 6.40
CA ALA A 64 -18.38 4.61 5.12
C ALA A 64 -17.34 5.73 5.23
N ILE A 65 -16.30 5.64 4.38
CA ILE A 65 -15.22 6.62 4.29
C ILE A 65 -15.16 7.30 2.92
N THR A 66 -16.15 7.08 2.06
CA THR A 66 -16.14 7.59 0.67
C THR A 66 -15.93 9.09 0.60
N GLN A 67 -16.54 9.85 1.51
CA GLN A 67 -16.45 11.32 1.58
C GLN A 67 -15.47 11.81 2.65
N ALA A 68 -14.81 10.90 3.38
CA ALA A 68 -13.84 11.28 4.40
C ALA A 68 -12.59 11.90 3.75
N SER A 69 -12.05 12.92 4.39
CA SER A 69 -10.79 13.56 4.00
C SER A 69 -9.60 12.60 4.13
N PRO A 70 -8.47 12.86 3.45
CA PRO A 70 -7.25 12.05 3.61
C PRO A 70 -6.80 11.92 5.07
N TYR A 71 -6.91 13.00 5.84
CA TYR A 71 -6.56 12.99 7.26
C TYR A 71 -7.47 12.06 8.09
N GLU A 72 -8.78 12.08 7.85
CA GLU A 72 -9.74 11.20 8.53
C GLU A 72 -9.49 9.74 8.18
N ARG A 73 -9.14 9.43 6.93
CA ARG A 73 -8.78 8.06 6.50
C ARG A 73 -7.48 7.58 7.17
N ALA A 74 -6.47 8.43 7.27
CA ALA A 74 -5.26 8.12 8.01
C ALA A 74 -5.57 7.86 9.49
N ARG A 75 -6.40 8.68 10.13
CA ARG A 75 -6.87 8.47 11.51
C ARG A 75 -7.71 7.21 11.68
N ALA A 76 -8.44 6.79 10.65
CA ALA A 76 -9.17 5.54 10.64
C ALA A 76 -8.26 4.31 10.54
N GLY A 77 -6.93 4.50 10.43
CA GLY A 77 -5.94 3.42 10.43
C GLY A 77 -5.49 2.96 9.05
N ILE A 78 -5.50 3.84 8.05
CA ILE A 78 -4.91 3.57 6.74
C ILE A 78 -3.50 4.15 6.67
N GLY A 79 -2.48 3.31 6.49
CA GLY A 79 -1.11 3.70 6.14
C GLY A 79 -0.93 3.63 4.62
N TYR A 80 -0.29 4.64 4.02
CA TYR A 80 -0.10 4.72 2.58
C TYR A 80 1.35 4.97 2.21
N VAL A 81 1.86 4.16 1.28
CA VAL A 81 3.16 4.31 0.64
C VAL A 81 2.90 4.59 -0.84
N PRO A 82 3.03 5.84 -1.31
CA PRO A 82 2.81 6.21 -2.70
C PRO A 82 3.97 5.73 -3.59
N GLN A 83 3.72 5.65 -4.91
CA GLN A 83 4.75 5.50 -5.91
C GLN A 83 5.81 6.59 -5.77
N GLY A 84 7.08 6.28 -5.96
CA GLY A 84 8.19 7.23 -5.80
C GLY A 84 8.59 7.50 -4.34
N ARG A 85 8.04 6.72 -3.37
CA ARG A 85 8.42 6.74 -1.93
C ARG A 85 7.97 7.97 -1.16
N GLU A 86 8.07 9.17 -1.76
CA GLU A 86 7.71 10.49 -1.20
C GLU A 86 8.24 10.72 0.24
N ILE A 87 9.49 10.33 0.49
CA ILE A 87 10.15 10.62 1.77
C ILE A 87 10.48 12.12 1.88
N PHE A 88 10.60 12.61 3.09
CA PHE A 88 11.10 13.97 3.36
C PHE A 88 12.62 13.98 3.28
N ALA A 89 13.18 14.27 2.10
CA ALA A 89 14.61 14.14 1.82
C ALA A 89 15.51 14.99 2.73
N ARG A 90 15.02 16.15 3.21
CA ARG A 90 15.77 17.07 4.08
C ARG A 90 15.70 16.70 5.57
N LEU A 91 14.70 15.91 5.96
CA LEU A 91 14.55 15.41 7.31
C LEU A 91 15.41 14.18 7.53
N THR A 92 15.83 13.96 8.76
CA THR A 92 16.51 12.72 9.18
C THR A 92 15.57 11.52 9.08
N VAL A 93 16.12 10.29 9.14
CA VAL A 93 15.32 9.06 9.25
C VAL A 93 14.38 9.13 10.46
N HIS A 94 14.90 9.55 11.62
CA HIS A 94 14.10 9.70 12.84
C HIS A 94 12.94 10.68 12.64
N GLU A 95 13.19 11.87 12.09
CA GLU A 95 12.15 12.87 11.83
C GLU A 95 11.12 12.38 10.80
N ASN A 96 11.55 11.66 9.74
CA ASN A 96 10.62 11.00 8.80
C ASN A 96 9.67 10.02 9.52
N LEU A 97 10.19 9.21 10.44
CA LEU A 97 9.38 8.26 11.20
C LEU A 97 8.40 9.00 12.13
N LEU A 98 8.83 10.07 12.79
CA LEU A 98 7.95 10.91 13.61
C LEU A 98 6.83 11.56 12.79
N MET A 99 7.09 11.98 11.56
CA MET A 99 6.04 12.48 10.65
C MET A 99 4.97 11.42 10.37
N GLY A 100 5.34 10.13 10.35
CA GLY A 100 4.39 9.02 10.24
C GLY A 100 3.44 8.89 11.43
N GLN A 101 3.78 9.48 12.58
CA GLN A 101 2.95 9.47 13.79
C GLN A 101 2.00 10.68 13.90
N ALA A 102 1.81 11.47 12.85
CA ALA A 102 0.99 12.69 12.90
C ALA A 102 -0.46 12.46 13.37
N THR A 103 -0.96 11.23 13.31
CA THR A 103 -2.30 10.85 13.82
C THR A 103 -2.29 10.39 15.27
N LYS A 104 -1.11 10.20 15.89
CA LYS A 104 -0.94 9.77 17.28
C LYS A 104 -0.83 10.97 18.23
N LYS A 105 -0.92 10.67 19.51
CA LYS A 105 -0.66 11.68 20.57
C LYS A 105 0.81 12.14 20.49
N ALA A 106 1.02 13.44 20.62
CA ALA A 106 2.37 14.01 20.67
C ALA A 106 3.21 13.34 21.75
N GLY A 107 4.48 13.04 21.43
CA GLY A 107 5.40 12.35 22.33
C GLY A 107 5.22 10.83 22.41
N THR A 108 4.34 10.23 21.60
CA THR A 108 4.28 8.76 21.49
C THR A 108 5.62 8.23 20.96
N PRO A 109 6.28 7.28 21.65
CA PRO A 109 7.54 6.71 21.17
C PRO A 109 7.32 5.90 19.88
N LEU A 110 8.36 5.81 19.05
CA LEU A 110 8.38 4.89 17.91
C LEU A 110 8.34 3.44 18.45
N ALA A 111 7.53 2.61 17.81
CA ALA A 111 7.45 1.19 18.16
C ALA A 111 8.80 0.50 17.86
N PRO A 112 9.43 -0.19 18.82
CA PRO A 112 10.70 -0.90 18.59
C PRO A 112 10.65 -1.89 17.45
N GLN A 113 9.49 -2.51 17.21
CA GLN A 113 9.23 -3.46 16.14
C GLN A 113 9.51 -2.88 14.75
N LEU A 114 9.44 -1.55 14.56
CA LEU A 114 9.84 -0.90 13.31
C LEU A 114 11.32 -1.18 12.98
N PHE A 115 12.18 -1.19 13.99
CA PHE A 115 13.61 -1.44 13.83
C PHE A 115 13.94 -2.93 13.74
N GLU A 116 13.10 -3.79 14.30
CA GLU A 116 13.19 -5.24 14.07
C GLU A 116 12.87 -5.59 12.61
N LEU A 117 11.89 -4.88 12.00
CA LEU A 117 11.54 -5.06 10.60
C LEU A 117 12.56 -4.43 9.64
N PHE A 118 13.14 -3.30 10.02
CA PHE A 118 14.07 -2.52 9.21
C PHE A 118 15.32 -2.11 10.00
N PRO A 119 16.22 -3.07 10.37
CA PRO A 119 17.37 -2.80 11.25
C PRO A 119 18.33 -1.71 10.70
N VAL A 120 18.41 -1.58 9.37
CA VAL A 120 19.23 -0.56 8.72
C VAL A 120 18.81 0.86 9.08
N LEU A 121 17.53 1.10 9.36
CA LEU A 121 17.03 2.43 9.72
C LEU A 121 17.46 2.85 11.12
N GLU A 122 17.57 1.91 12.05
CA GLU A 122 18.07 2.18 13.40
C GLU A 122 19.50 2.71 13.39
N GLN A 123 20.36 2.12 12.52
CA GLN A 123 21.76 2.54 12.36
C GLN A 123 21.89 3.91 11.68
N MET A 124 20.82 4.39 11.05
CA MET A 124 20.83 5.60 10.21
C MET A 124 19.91 6.71 10.73
N LEU A 125 19.43 6.64 11.98
CA LEU A 125 18.44 7.56 12.54
C LEU A 125 18.77 9.05 12.32
N ASN A 126 20.04 9.41 12.42
CA ASN A 126 20.52 10.79 12.29
C ASN A 126 20.89 11.18 10.83
N ARG A 127 20.82 10.26 9.86
CA ARG A 127 21.08 10.56 8.44
C ARG A 127 19.84 11.20 7.81
N ARG A 128 20.05 12.10 6.85
CA ARG A 128 18.95 12.65 6.05
C ARG A 128 18.37 11.58 5.14
N GLY A 129 17.06 11.59 4.96
CA GLY A 129 16.38 10.66 4.07
C GLY A 129 16.91 10.70 2.63
N GLY A 130 17.28 11.88 2.14
CA GLY A 130 17.86 12.07 0.81
C GLY A 130 19.22 11.42 0.59
N ASP A 131 19.97 11.14 1.67
CA ASP A 131 21.30 10.52 1.62
C ASP A 131 21.25 8.99 1.66
N LEU A 132 20.07 8.42 1.73
CA LEU A 132 19.82 6.98 1.72
C LEU A 132 19.84 6.43 0.29
N SER A 133 20.23 5.16 0.12
CA SER A 133 20.05 4.45 -1.14
C SER A 133 18.56 4.28 -1.46
N GLY A 134 18.22 4.03 -2.75
CA GLY A 134 16.82 3.84 -3.15
C GLY A 134 16.08 2.76 -2.36
N GLY A 135 16.74 1.63 -2.07
CA GLY A 135 16.17 0.57 -1.25
C GLY A 135 15.95 0.98 0.21
N GLN A 136 16.89 1.73 0.80
CA GLN A 136 16.74 2.26 2.15
C GLN A 136 15.64 3.33 2.24
N GLN A 137 15.50 4.16 1.21
CA GLN A 137 14.39 5.12 1.11
C GLN A 137 13.04 4.41 1.05
N GLN A 138 12.96 3.28 0.33
CA GLN A 138 11.74 2.46 0.27
C GLN A 138 11.40 1.85 1.64
N GLN A 139 12.40 1.30 2.32
CA GLN A 139 12.23 0.81 3.70
C GLN A 139 11.78 1.93 4.64
N LEU A 140 12.35 3.14 4.52
CA LEU A 140 11.94 4.31 5.29
C LEU A 140 10.49 4.72 4.98
N ALA A 141 10.07 4.71 3.72
CA ALA A 141 8.70 5.04 3.33
C ALA A 141 7.69 4.06 3.95
N ILE A 142 8.00 2.75 3.92
CA ILE A 142 7.15 1.71 4.53
C ILE A 142 7.15 1.88 6.06
N ALA A 143 8.31 2.03 6.70
CA ALA A 143 8.42 2.22 8.14
C ALA A 143 7.68 3.48 8.62
N ARG A 144 7.73 4.58 7.85
CA ARG A 144 6.98 5.80 8.13
C ARG A 144 5.47 5.57 8.09
N ALA A 145 4.96 4.82 7.09
CA ALA A 145 3.54 4.46 7.04
C ALA A 145 3.13 3.58 8.21
N LEU A 146 4.00 2.65 8.63
CA LEU A 146 3.78 1.78 9.79
C LEU A 146 3.86 2.51 11.14
N ALA A 147 4.55 3.65 11.21
CA ALA A 147 4.68 4.41 12.46
C ALA A 147 3.32 4.88 13.02
N SER A 148 2.29 5.00 12.19
CA SER A 148 0.91 5.26 12.64
C SER A 148 0.22 4.04 13.27
N SER A 149 0.80 2.83 13.22
CA SER A 149 0.19 1.53 13.55
C SER A 149 -1.11 1.30 12.75
N PRO A 150 -1.03 1.24 11.41
CA PRO A 150 -2.22 1.13 10.57
C PRO A 150 -2.83 -0.27 10.68
N ARG A 151 -4.15 -0.35 10.43
CA ARG A 151 -4.88 -1.61 10.26
C ARG A 151 -4.95 -2.06 8.80
N LEU A 152 -4.76 -1.11 7.88
CA LEU A 152 -4.65 -1.33 6.44
C LEU A 152 -3.38 -0.62 5.94
N LEU A 153 -2.46 -1.36 5.37
CA LEU A 153 -1.28 -0.83 4.69
C LEU A 153 -1.51 -0.87 3.18
N VAL A 154 -1.40 0.28 2.53
CA VAL A 154 -1.58 0.45 1.09
C VAL A 154 -0.24 0.82 0.46
N LEU A 155 0.20 0.07 -0.57
CA LEU A 155 1.47 0.30 -1.25
C LEU A 155 1.25 0.42 -2.77
N ASP A 156 1.85 1.44 -3.36
CA ASP A 156 1.82 1.71 -4.80
C ASP A 156 3.19 1.43 -5.43
N GLU A 157 3.33 0.31 -6.12
CA GLU A 157 4.53 -0.17 -6.83
C GLU A 157 5.83 -0.07 -5.98
N PRO A 158 5.87 -0.70 -4.79
CA PRO A 158 7.00 -0.56 -3.87
C PRO A 158 8.30 -1.19 -4.37
N THR A 159 8.27 -1.98 -5.45
CA THR A 159 9.47 -2.64 -6.03
C THR A 159 10.16 -1.81 -7.10
N GLU A 160 9.53 -0.72 -7.56
CA GLU A 160 10.06 0.09 -8.66
C GLU A 160 11.44 0.67 -8.34
N GLY A 161 12.43 0.38 -9.20
CA GLY A 161 13.81 0.87 -9.07
C GLY A 161 14.55 0.37 -7.83
N ILE A 162 14.16 -0.81 -7.31
CA ILE A 162 14.74 -1.44 -6.12
C ILE A 162 15.56 -2.67 -6.50
N GLN A 163 16.66 -2.90 -5.79
CA GLN A 163 17.51 -4.08 -5.97
C GLN A 163 16.79 -5.37 -5.52
N PRO A 164 17.02 -6.52 -6.19
CA PRO A 164 16.30 -7.77 -5.92
C PRO A 164 16.40 -8.28 -4.47
N ASN A 165 17.53 -8.07 -3.80
CA ASN A 165 17.69 -8.45 -2.40
C ASN A 165 16.77 -7.66 -1.47
N ILE A 166 16.61 -6.35 -1.71
CA ILE A 166 15.71 -5.48 -0.93
C ILE A 166 14.25 -5.82 -1.23
N ILE A 167 13.90 -6.15 -2.49
CA ILE A 167 12.56 -6.61 -2.85
C ILE A 167 12.18 -7.85 -2.02
N LYS A 168 13.08 -8.84 -1.89
CA LYS A 168 12.85 -10.01 -1.05
C LYS A 168 12.66 -9.66 0.42
N ASP A 169 13.45 -8.72 0.93
CA ASP A 169 13.31 -8.25 2.32
C ASP A 169 11.94 -7.59 2.54
N ILE A 170 11.52 -6.70 1.63
CA ILE A 170 10.20 -6.08 1.67
C ILE A 170 9.10 -7.15 1.63
N GLY A 171 9.20 -8.15 0.75
CA GLY A 171 8.23 -9.25 0.67
C GLY A 171 8.08 -10.00 2.00
N ARG A 172 9.22 -10.33 2.66
CA ARG A 172 9.19 -10.96 3.99
C ARG A 172 8.52 -10.09 5.05
N VAL A 173 8.81 -8.80 5.03
CA VAL A 173 8.19 -7.83 5.95
C VAL A 173 6.69 -7.74 5.71
N LEU A 174 6.22 -7.65 4.45
CA LEU A 174 4.79 -7.59 4.14
C LEU A 174 4.05 -8.86 4.58
N LYS A 175 4.63 -10.05 4.36
CA LYS A 175 4.06 -11.32 4.84
C LYS A 175 3.94 -11.34 6.38
N LYS A 176 4.99 -10.91 7.09
CA LYS A 176 4.98 -10.83 8.55
C LYS A 176 3.91 -9.85 9.04
N LEU A 177 3.86 -8.65 8.46
CA LEU A 177 2.88 -7.62 8.82
C LEU A 177 1.44 -8.09 8.59
N ALA A 178 1.15 -8.75 7.47
CA ALA A 178 -0.18 -9.26 7.21
C ALA A 178 -0.59 -10.26 8.30
N ARG A 179 0.30 -11.18 8.72
CA ARG A 179 -0.02 -12.26 9.66
C ARG A 179 0.03 -11.84 11.13
N GLU A 180 0.98 -10.99 11.48
CA GLU A 180 1.31 -10.67 12.88
C GLU A 180 1.10 -9.19 13.22
N GLY A 181 1.09 -8.29 12.24
CA GLY A 181 1.11 -6.84 12.46
C GLY A 181 2.39 -6.36 13.15
N LEU A 182 2.31 -5.18 13.79
CA LEU A 182 3.40 -4.64 14.61
C LEU A 182 3.26 -5.04 16.09
N ASP A 183 2.04 -5.31 16.53
CA ASP A 183 1.65 -5.51 17.93
C ASP A 183 0.93 -6.85 18.16
N GLY A 184 1.15 -7.81 17.27
CA GLY A 184 0.48 -9.11 17.30
C GLY A 184 -0.94 -9.09 16.71
N GLN A 185 -1.36 -7.99 16.11
CA GLN A 185 -2.66 -7.87 15.44
C GLN A 185 -2.48 -7.90 13.92
N PRO A 186 -2.96 -8.94 13.22
CA PRO A 186 -2.90 -9.02 11.76
C PRO A 186 -3.48 -7.78 11.09
N ILE A 187 -2.79 -7.27 10.06
CA ILE A 187 -3.28 -6.13 9.26
C ILE A 187 -3.70 -6.58 7.87
N ALA A 188 -4.52 -5.77 7.20
CA ALA A 188 -4.75 -5.93 5.77
C ALA A 188 -3.62 -5.25 4.98
N VAL A 189 -3.15 -5.88 3.90
CA VAL A 189 -2.21 -5.27 2.96
C VAL A 189 -2.86 -5.19 1.59
N LEU A 190 -2.94 -3.98 1.03
CA LEU A 190 -3.35 -3.74 -0.35
C LEU A 190 -2.12 -3.31 -1.14
N LEU A 191 -1.67 -4.17 -2.04
CA LEU A 191 -0.46 -3.99 -2.83
C LEU A 191 -0.82 -3.78 -4.30
N VAL A 192 -0.43 -2.65 -4.87
CA VAL A 192 -0.50 -2.40 -6.32
C VAL A 192 0.86 -2.70 -6.92
N GLU A 193 0.90 -3.52 -7.97
CA GLU A 193 2.15 -3.94 -8.61
C GLU A 193 2.02 -4.17 -10.12
N GLN A 194 3.18 -4.09 -10.79
CA GLN A 194 3.37 -4.58 -12.15
C GLN A 194 4.26 -5.83 -12.18
N TYR A 195 5.16 -5.97 -11.19
CA TYR A 195 6.09 -7.08 -11.12
C TYR A 195 5.36 -8.35 -10.70
N TYR A 196 4.99 -9.15 -11.71
CA TYR A 196 4.16 -10.35 -11.54
C TYR A 196 4.75 -11.34 -10.54
N ASP A 197 6.05 -11.66 -10.64
CA ASP A 197 6.67 -12.69 -9.77
C ASP A 197 6.60 -12.30 -8.29
N PHE A 198 6.79 -11.03 -7.98
CA PHE A 198 6.64 -10.52 -6.62
C PHE A 198 5.19 -10.56 -6.14
N ALA A 199 4.26 -10.21 -7.02
CA ALA A 199 2.84 -10.26 -6.73
C ALA A 199 2.37 -11.69 -6.47
N GLU A 200 2.74 -12.65 -7.34
CA GLU A 200 2.41 -14.06 -7.22
C GLU A 200 2.96 -14.67 -5.93
N GLU A 201 4.18 -14.32 -5.55
CA GLU A 201 4.79 -14.79 -4.30
C GLU A 201 4.02 -14.33 -3.05
N LEU A 202 3.39 -13.16 -3.10
CA LEU A 202 2.79 -12.51 -1.92
C LEU A 202 1.27 -12.68 -1.83
N ALA A 203 0.58 -12.80 -2.97
CA ALA A 203 -0.87 -12.69 -3.04
C ALA A 203 -1.60 -13.80 -2.29
N ASP A 204 -2.43 -13.44 -1.32
CA ASP A 204 -3.53 -14.29 -0.84
C ASP A 204 -4.75 -14.14 -1.76
N GLN A 205 -5.00 -12.90 -2.24
CA GLN A 205 -6.01 -12.55 -3.22
C GLN A 205 -5.39 -11.69 -4.31
N TYR A 206 -5.85 -11.85 -5.56
CA TYR A 206 -5.43 -11.00 -6.66
C TYR A 206 -6.62 -10.39 -7.40
N LEU A 207 -6.37 -9.23 -8.00
CA LEU A 207 -7.22 -8.60 -9.00
C LEU A 207 -6.35 -8.14 -10.16
N VAL A 208 -6.85 -8.26 -11.37
CA VAL A 208 -6.21 -7.69 -12.57
C VAL A 208 -7.06 -6.55 -13.06
N MET A 209 -6.44 -5.38 -13.23
CA MET A 209 -7.09 -4.20 -13.78
C MET A 209 -6.68 -3.98 -15.24
N GLU A 210 -7.67 -3.71 -16.08
CA GLU A 210 -7.49 -3.24 -17.44
C GLU A 210 -8.48 -2.10 -17.73
N ARG A 211 -8.00 -1.00 -18.32
CA ARG A 211 -8.82 0.16 -18.74
C ARG A 211 -9.83 0.66 -17.68
N GLY A 212 -9.42 0.61 -16.42
CA GLY A 212 -10.23 1.09 -15.31
C GLY A 212 -11.25 0.09 -14.75
N GLU A 213 -11.22 -1.14 -15.20
CA GLU A 213 -12.12 -2.22 -14.78
C GLU A 213 -11.32 -3.38 -14.16
N VAL A 214 -11.95 -4.19 -13.32
CA VAL A 214 -11.41 -5.46 -12.86
C VAL A 214 -11.82 -6.55 -13.84
N VAL A 215 -10.83 -7.12 -14.54
CA VAL A 215 -11.08 -8.14 -15.60
C VAL A 215 -10.86 -9.57 -15.11
N ALA A 216 -10.12 -9.76 -14.02
CA ALA A 216 -9.95 -11.06 -13.36
C ALA A 216 -9.71 -10.86 -11.86
N SER A 217 -10.12 -11.82 -11.05
CA SER A 217 -9.85 -11.86 -9.62
C SER A 217 -9.96 -13.28 -9.09
N GLY A 218 -9.31 -13.55 -7.95
CA GLY A 218 -9.36 -14.86 -7.30
C GLY A 218 -8.30 -15.04 -6.21
N PRO A 219 -8.23 -16.25 -5.65
CA PRO A 219 -7.15 -16.62 -4.73
C PRO A 219 -5.77 -16.56 -5.40
N GLY A 220 -4.76 -16.07 -4.68
CA GLY A 220 -3.39 -15.98 -5.19
C GLY A 220 -2.82 -17.31 -5.69
N ALA A 221 -3.15 -18.40 -5.00
CA ALA A 221 -2.73 -19.75 -5.38
C ALA A 221 -3.21 -20.21 -6.78
N GLU A 222 -4.23 -19.54 -7.36
CA GLU A 222 -4.77 -19.87 -8.67
C GLU A 222 -4.14 -19.05 -9.81
N MET A 223 -3.29 -18.05 -9.52
CA MET A 223 -2.76 -17.12 -10.52
C MET A 223 -2.05 -17.84 -11.66
N GLN A 224 -1.19 -18.79 -11.36
CA GLN A 224 -0.45 -19.56 -12.38
C GLN A 224 -1.39 -20.41 -13.23
N ALA A 225 -2.30 -21.17 -12.60
CA ALA A 225 -3.23 -22.05 -13.29
C ALA A 225 -4.22 -21.31 -14.21
N ARG A 226 -4.52 -20.04 -13.86
CA ARG A 226 -5.41 -19.18 -14.65
C ARG A 226 -4.69 -18.32 -15.69
N GLY A 227 -3.37 -18.49 -15.88
CA GLY A 227 -2.62 -17.73 -16.88
C GLY A 227 -2.59 -16.22 -16.61
N ILE A 228 -2.60 -15.79 -15.35
CA ILE A 228 -2.66 -14.36 -15.01
C ILE A 228 -1.41 -13.61 -15.49
N ARG A 229 -0.27 -14.30 -15.61
CA ARG A 229 0.96 -13.73 -16.16
C ARG A 229 0.73 -13.16 -17.57
N GLU A 230 0.02 -13.88 -18.43
CA GLU A 230 -0.25 -13.47 -19.82
C GLU A 230 -1.19 -12.26 -19.89
N LEU A 231 -2.10 -12.10 -18.91
CA LEU A 231 -2.99 -10.93 -18.84
C LEU A 231 -2.25 -9.65 -18.46
N VAL A 232 -1.15 -9.76 -17.70
CA VAL A 232 -0.36 -8.59 -17.24
C VAL A 232 0.93 -8.40 -18.04
N ALA A 233 1.39 -9.43 -18.76
CA ALA A 233 2.53 -9.33 -19.66
C ALA A 233 2.25 -8.35 -20.82
N ILE A 234 3.31 -7.75 -21.34
CA ILE A 234 3.26 -6.76 -22.45
C ILE A 234 3.06 -7.48 -23.77
#